data_1cc0cc141d8a1a036c246a3218ea9dc5
#
_entry.id   1cc0cc141d8a1a036c246a3218ea9dc5
#
_cell.length_a   1.000
_cell.length_b   1.000
_cell.length_c   1.000
_cell.angle_alpha   90.00
_cell.angle_beta   90.00
_cell.angle_gamma   90.00
#
_symmetry.space_group_name_H-M   'P 1'
#
loop_
_entity.id
_entity.type
_entity.pdbx_description
1 polymer ?
#
loop_
_entity_poly.entity_id
_entity_poly.type
_entity_poly.pdbx_seq_one_letter_code
_entity_poly.pdbx_strand_id
1 'polypeptide(L)'
;MLDTGTIGDHRDTAVPLRRNRGFSLLLGGSWVSMLGSRVTTIAYPLLVLAISRSPLLAGWACFAATAPSVLFYLPAGAIVDRCNPRLAMLLSESLRGLVIASVVAVMVMSELTVWQLISAAVVEEILEVFTNLAERRLTCSLVEPGNVPSALARTEGRTHLAVMLGRPLGALLFGISHILPFSFDSLTFGVSAAALLRMRKHQRGASYPPPPRTRLTREIGEGLRWVRTDPFALIALPLNAGTTFVGQALIMIFLSEAQAFHLTTSVIGICLAASGVGGVLGSMAAPPLLRKFGYYMFNAQLAGWLLTFVCLTEWGWRWFPGMAAAMMFMSFAGAVGNVALDNYLTQTAGPALLGRVMSINSLISWTALALGPLFGAIVLRLHGPHDAVVALLFLVGLLCVAAPVLPGREVLCHPAEYIAQSLHHRVAAWSHARR
;
A
#
# COMPACT_ATOMS: atom_id res chain seq x y z
N MET A 1 -28.73 -42.79 -28.66
CA MET A 1 -27.32 -42.99 -28.29
C MET A 1 -26.65 -41.64 -28.42
N LEU A 2 -26.65 -40.86 -27.34
CA LEU A 2 -25.99 -39.55 -27.24
C LEU A 2 -24.67 -39.78 -26.56
N ASP A 3 -23.60 -39.54 -27.28
CA ASP A 3 -22.21 -39.68 -26.86
C ASP A 3 -21.90 -38.67 -25.76
N THR A 4 -21.73 -39.13 -24.52
CA THR A 4 -21.28 -38.36 -23.40
C THR A 4 -19.77 -38.25 -23.50
N GLY A 5 -19.31 -37.28 -24.32
CA GLY A 5 -17.90 -36.91 -24.36
C GLY A 5 -17.40 -36.53 -22.97
N THR A 6 -16.49 -37.35 -22.47
CA THR A 6 -15.72 -37.17 -21.23
C THR A 6 -15.11 -35.77 -21.19
N ILE A 7 -15.63 -34.93 -20.30
CA ILE A 7 -14.96 -33.69 -19.87
C ILE A 7 -13.69 -34.16 -19.11
N GLY A 8 -12.58 -34.20 -19.85
CA GLY A 8 -11.28 -34.54 -19.29
C GLY A 8 -10.96 -33.62 -18.11
N ASP A 9 -10.69 -34.26 -17.00
CA ASP A 9 -10.22 -33.63 -15.77
C ASP A 9 -8.82 -33.01 -16.00
N HIS A 10 -8.78 -31.72 -16.41
CA HIS A 10 -7.55 -30.95 -16.60
C HIS A 10 -6.88 -30.52 -15.29
N ARG A 11 -7.23 -31.14 -14.15
CA ARG A 11 -6.70 -30.77 -12.82
C ARG A 11 -5.33 -31.34 -12.48
N ASP A 12 -4.81 -32.32 -13.22
CA ASP A 12 -3.67 -33.12 -12.74
C ASP A 12 -2.29 -32.79 -13.34
N THR A 13 -2.10 -31.74 -14.14
CA THR A 13 -0.78 -31.43 -14.74
C THR A 13 -0.18 -30.08 -14.32
N ALA A 14 -0.81 -29.34 -13.42
CA ALA A 14 -0.30 -28.03 -13.00
C ALA A 14 0.99 -28.20 -12.19
N VAL A 15 2.13 -27.74 -12.72
CA VAL A 15 3.41 -27.72 -12.01
C VAL A 15 3.25 -26.91 -10.71
N PRO A 16 3.51 -27.51 -9.54
CA PRO A 16 3.38 -26.79 -8.28
C PRO A 16 4.30 -25.56 -8.28
N LEU A 17 3.78 -24.39 -7.86
CA LEU A 17 4.48 -23.10 -7.88
C LEU A 17 5.88 -23.16 -7.24
N ARG A 18 6.10 -24.04 -6.25
CA ARG A 18 7.40 -24.26 -5.61
C ARG A 18 8.45 -24.89 -6.54
N ARG A 19 8.05 -25.59 -7.59
CA ARG A 19 8.95 -26.21 -8.58
C ARG A 19 9.28 -25.26 -9.73
N ASN A 20 8.56 -24.17 -9.89
CA ASN A 20 8.83 -23.18 -10.93
C ASN A 20 10.00 -22.30 -10.51
N ARG A 21 11.21 -22.66 -10.98
CA ARG A 21 12.45 -21.93 -10.66
C ARG A 21 12.39 -20.44 -11.08
N GLY A 22 11.75 -20.14 -12.21
CA GLY A 22 11.59 -18.77 -12.70
C GLY A 22 10.77 -17.92 -11.73
N PHE A 23 9.62 -18.44 -11.32
CA PHE A 23 8.74 -17.78 -10.34
C PHE A 23 9.41 -17.65 -8.96
N SER A 24 10.13 -18.69 -8.51
CA SER A 24 10.86 -18.63 -7.22
C SER A 24 11.97 -17.58 -7.21
N LEU A 25 12.73 -17.46 -8.32
CA LEU A 25 13.77 -16.42 -8.48
C LEU A 25 13.17 -15.01 -8.52
N LEU A 26 12.05 -14.85 -9.26
CA LEU A 26 11.30 -13.58 -9.29
C LEU A 26 10.82 -13.23 -7.89
N LEU A 27 10.11 -14.15 -7.23
CA LEU A 27 9.52 -13.91 -5.91
C LEU A 27 10.58 -13.56 -4.87
N GLY A 28 11.70 -14.28 -4.84
CA GLY A 28 12.81 -14.03 -3.92
C GLY A 28 13.54 -12.72 -4.19
N GLY A 29 13.91 -12.46 -5.45
CA GLY A 29 14.59 -11.23 -5.85
C GLY A 29 13.77 -9.99 -5.55
N SER A 30 12.51 -9.98 -5.98
CA SER A 30 11.62 -8.85 -5.73
C SER A 30 11.28 -8.66 -4.24
N TRP A 31 11.24 -9.76 -3.43
CA TRP A 31 11.02 -9.60 -1.98
C TRP A 31 12.16 -8.87 -1.31
N VAL A 32 13.40 -9.21 -1.66
CA VAL A 32 14.61 -8.55 -1.14
C VAL A 32 14.63 -7.08 -1.56
N SER A 33 14.37 -6.78 -2.82
CA SER A 33 14.28 -5.41 -3.34
C SER A 33 13.19 -4.60 -2.64
N MET A 34 11.99 -5.16 -2.49
CA MET A 34 10.90 -4.49 -1.80
C MET A 34 11.23 -4.22 -0.33
N LEU A 35 11.90 -5.15 0.35
CA LEU A 35 12.33 -4.95 1.74
C LEU A 35 13.27 -3.73 1.82
N GLY A 36 14.25 -3.62 0.92
CA GLY A 36 15.14 -2.47 0.81
C GLY A 36 14.38 -1.16 0.65
N SER A 37 13.45 -1.10 -0.29
CA SER A 37 12.62 0.10 -0.53
C SER A 37 11.77 0.48 0.68
N ARG A 38 11.26 -0.49 1.47
CA ARG A 38 10.54 -0.19 2.71
C ARG A 38 11.46 0.32 3.82
N VAL A 39 12.72 -0.08 3.81
CA VAL A 39 13.79 0.46 4.69
C VAL A 39 14.04 1.93 4.37
N THR A 40 14.23 2.29 3.11
CA THR A 40 14.50 3.67 2.68
C THR A 40 13.29 4.59 2.80
N THR A 41 12.06 4.08 2.70
CA THR A 41 10.82 4.87 2.90
C THR A 41 10.81 5.63 4.23
N ILE A 42 11.36 5.06 5.30
CA ILE A 42 11.50 5.74 6.61
C ILE A 42 12.80 6.54 6.70
N ALA A 43 13.86 6.09 6.03
CA ALA A 43 15.15 6.76 6.07
C ALA A 43 15.12 8.13 5.38
N TYR A 44 14.35 8.30 4.30
CA TYR A 44 14.22 9.58 3.59
C TYR A 44 13.76 10.73 4.50
N PRO A 45 12.58 10.69 5.15
CA PRO A 45 12.15 11.78 6.02
C PRO A 45 13.06 11.98 7.22
N LEU A 46 13.61 10.90 7.80
CA LEU A 46 14.56 11.00 8.90
C LEU A 46 15.85 11.72 8.49
N LEU A 47 16.39 11.42 7.31
CA LEU A 47 17.60 12.05 6.80
C LEU A 47 17.35 13.53 6.45
N VAL A 48 16.21 13.84 5.81
CA VAL A 48 15.82 15.23 5.53
C VAL A 48 15.66 16.02 6.81
N LEU A 49 15.03 15.46 7.84
CA LEU A 49 14.93 16.10 9.16
C LEU A 49 16.29 16.31 9.80
N ALA A 50 17.20 15.33 9.72
CA ALA A 50 18.54 15.41 10.28
C ALA A 50 19.38 16.55 9.63
N ILE A 51 19.27 16.72 8.30
CA ILE A 51 20.03 17.73 7.54
C ILE A 51 19.37 19.11 7.68
N SER A 52 18.05 19.21 7.49
CA SER A 52 17.35 20.50 7.34
C SER A 52 16.74 21.03 8.63
N ARG A 53 16.51 20.14 9.61
CA ARG A 53 15.72 20.42 10.83
C ARG A 53 14.33 21.01 10.54
N SER A 54 13.80 20.75 9.32
CA SER A 54 12.54 21.30 8.85
C SER A 54 11.51 20.18 8.61
N PRO A 55 10.46 20.09 9.45
CA PRO A 55 9.36 19.16 9.22
C PRO A 55 8.71 19.31 7.85
N LEU A 56 8.62 20.56 7.36
CA LEU A 56 8.03 20.84 6.06
C LEU A 56 8.81 20.22 4.91
N LEU A 57 10.15 20.31 4.92
CA LEU A 57 10.99 19.68 3.88
C LEU A 57 10.91 18.16 3.94
N ALA A 58 10.81 17.58 5.15
CA ALA A 58 10.58 16.14 5.31
C ALA A 58 9.20 15.71 4.80
N GLY A 59 8.16 16.51 5.02
CA GLY A 59 6.83 16.30 4.43
C GLY A 59 6.86 16.33 2.91
N TRP A 60 7.60 17.27 2.31
CA TRP A 60 7.82 17.32 0.86
C TRP A 60 8.58 16.09 0.35
N ALA A 61 9.58 15.59 1.09
CA ALA A 61 10.28 14.37 0.72
C ALA A 61 9.35 13.15 0.74
N CYS A 62 8.49 13.01 1.75
CA CYS A 62 7.47 11.95 1.77
C CYS A 62 6.49 12.07 0.61
N PHE A 63 6.04 13.29 0.30
CA PHE A 63 5.17 13.55 -0.84
C PHE A 63 5.86 13.16 -2.17
N ALA A 64 7.11 13.56 -2.33
CA ALA A 64 7.93 13.24 -3.50
C ALA A 64 8.16 11.73 -3.69
N ALA A 65 8.27 10.99 -2.57
CA ALA A 65 8.43 9.53 -2.58
C ALA A 65 7.13 8.75 -2.85
N THR A 66 5.97 9.42 -3.04
CA THR A 66 4.69 8.73 -3.24
C THR A 66 3.83 9.35 -4.33
N ALA A 67 3.84 10.67 -4.51
CA ALA A 67 3.01 11.36 -5.51
C ALA A 67 3.25 10.91 -6.96
N PRO A 68 4.49 10.59 -7.39
CA PRO A 68 4.72 10.10 -8.74
C PRO A 68 3.93 8.85 -9.10
N SER A 69 3.65 7.94 -8.14
CA SER A 69 2.82 6.76 -8.38
C SER A 69 1.44 7.13 -8.90
N VAL A 70 0.82 8.17 -8.36
CA VAL A 70 -0.51 8.61 -8.78
C VAL A 70 -0.51 9.09 -10.24
N LEU A 71 0.55 9.79 -10.65
CA LEU A 71 0.66 10.41 -11.97
C LEU A 71 1.15 9.42 -13.04
N PHE A 72 2.14 8.59 -12.68
CA PHE A 72 2.86 7.76 -13.65
C PHE A 72 2.31 6.35 -13.80
N TYR A 73 1.41 5.88 -12.90
CA TYR A 73 0.89 4.52 -12.98
C TYR A 73 0.25 4.18 -14.34
N LEU A 74 -0.48 5.13 -14.91
CA LEU A 74 -1.17 4.97 -16.18
C LEU A 74 -0.24 5.01 -17.41
N PRO A 75 0.62 6.02 -17.58
CA PRO A 75 1.54 6.04 -18.71
C PRO A 75 2.56 4.91 -18.63
N ALA A 76 3.04 4.55 -17.44
CA ALA A 76 3.93 3.42 -17.26
C ALA A 76 3.28 2.09 -17.66
N GLY A 77 1.99 1.90 -17.34
CA GLY A 77 1.23 0.74 -17.79
C GLY A 77 1.23 0.59 -19.31
N ALA A 78 0.93 1.67 -20.03
CA ALA A 78 0.92 1.67 -21.48
C ALA A 78 2.29 1.38 -22.11
N ILE A 79 3.38 1.77 -21.46
CA ILE A 79 4.75 1.50 -21.89
C ILE A 79 5.12 0.04 -21.61
N VAL A 80 4.89 -0.41 -20.36
CA VAL A 80 5.20 -1.78 -19.93
C VAL A 80 4.42 -2.80 -20.76
N ASP A 81 3.19 -2.48 -21.19
CA ASP A 81 2.38 -3.34 -22.04
C ASP A 81 3.00 -3.61 -23.41
N ARG A 82 3.89 -2.74 -23.88
CA ARG A 82 4.56 -2.86 -25.18
C ARG A 82 5.99 -3.41 -25.07
N CYS A 83 6.53 -3.48 -23.86
CA CYS A 83 7.90 -3.91 -23.60
C CYS A 83 7.98 -5.36 -23.12
N ASN A 84 9.17 -5.95 -23.20
CA ASN A 84 9.45 -7.22 -22.54
C ASN A 84 9.44 -6.98 -21.01
N PRO A 85 8.54 -7.62 -20.24
CA PRO A 85 8.38 -7.34 -18.81
C PRO A 85 9.65 -7.64 -18.00
N ARG A 86 10.41 -8.68 -18.37
CA ARG A 86 11.69 -8.98 -17.73
C ARG A 86 12.72 -7.88 -17.95
N LEU A 87 12.80 -7.35 -19.17
CA LEU A 87 13.76 -6.28 -19.49
C LEU A 87 13.34 -4.97 -18.82
N ALA A 88 12.04 -4.64 -18.84
CA ALA A 88 11.51 -3.46 -18.15
C ALA A 88 11.83 -3.49 -16.66
N MET A 89 11.58 -4.63 -16.00
CA MET A 89 11.88 -4.82 -14.58
C MET A 89 13.39 -4.74 -14.31
N LEU A 90 14.23 -5.40 -15.12
CA LEU A 90 15.69 -5.37 -14.97
C LEU A 90 16.24 -3.94 -15.09
N LEU A 91 15.77 -3.18 -16.08
CA LEU A 91 16.20 -1.79 -16.26
C LEU A 91 15.76 -0.91 -15.09
N SER A 92 14.50 -1.04 -14.65
CA SER A 92 13.99 -0.27 -13.52
C SER A 92 14.77 -0.56 -12.23
N GLU A 93 14.99 -1.85 -11.89
CA GLU A 93 15.76 -2.26 -10.72
C GLU A 93 17.21 -1.77 -10.78
N SER A 94 17.85 -1.88 -11.95
CA SER A 94 19.23 -1.41 -12.12
C SER A 94 19.34 0.11 -11.97
N LEU A 95 18.40 0.86 -12.56
CA LEU A 95 18.38 2.31 -12.45
C LEU A 95 18.07 2.76 -11.01
N ARG A 96 17.15 2.10 -10.30
CA ARG A 96 16.90 2.37 -8.87
C ARG A 96 18.17 2.15 -8.05
N GLY A 97 18.86 1.03 -8.27
CA GLY A 97 20.14 0.74 -7.62
C GLY A 97 21.19 1.83 -7.87
N LEU A 98 21.30 2.35 -9.10
CA LEU A 98 22.22 3.43 -9.45
C LEU A 98 21.82 4.76 -8.79
N VAL A 99 20.53 5.11 -8.76
CA VAL A 99 20.04 6.32 -8.09
C VAL A 99 20.37 6.29 -6.61
N ILE A 100 20.08 5.19 -5.91
CA ILE A 100 20.39 5.07 -4.49
C ILE A 100 21.92 5.00 -4.25
N ALA A 101 22.67 4.31 -5.11
CA ALA A 101 24.14 4.30 -5.02
C ALA A 101 24.73 5.71 -5.19
N SER A 102 24.15 6.55 -6.05
CA SER A 102 24.56 7.96 -6.20
C SER A 102 24.30 8.77 -4.93
N VAL A 103 23.16 8.55 -4.25
CA VAL A 103 22.88 9.17 -2.95
C VAL A 103 23.93 8.74 -1.91
N VAL A 104 24.25 7.44 -1.83
CA VAL A 104 25.28 6.92 -0.94
C VAL A 104 26.65 7.55 -1.24
N ALA A 105 27.05 7.66 -2.51
CA ALA A 105 28.31 8.25 -2.90
C ALA A 105 28.41 9.73 -2.45
N VAL A 106 27.34 10.51 -2.66
CA VAL A 106 27.32 11.93 -2.24
C VAL A 106 27.28 12.04 -0.71
N MET A 107 26.61 11.12 0.01
CA MET A 107 26.67 11.08 1.49
C MET A 107 28.10 10.85 2.01
N VAL A 108 28.86 9.97 1.37
CA VAL A 108 30.27 9.72 1.74
C VAL A 108 31.14 10.96 1.48
N MET A 109 30.84 11.74 0.44
CA MET A 109 31.54 13.00 0.14
C MET A 109 31.10 14.16 1.05
N SER A 110 30.09 13.96 1.91
CA SER A 110 29.51 14.96 2.82
C SER A 110 28.92 16.20 2.13
N GLU A 111 28.51 16.07 0.86
CA GLU A 111 27.95 17.17 0.05
C GLU A 111 26.44 17.02 -0.21
N LEU A 112 25.76 16.13 0.55
CA LEU A 112 24.36 15.82 0.31
C LEU A 112 23.43 17.00 0.60
N THR A 113 22.62 17.36 -0.38
CA THR A 113 21.58 18.38 -0.25
C THR A 113 20.18 17.76 -0.18
N VAL A 114 19.24 18.48 0.47
CA VAL A 114 17.84 18.05 0.57
C VAL A 114 17.21 17.87 -0.82
N TRP A 115 17.55 18.74 -1.78
CA TRP A 115 17.01 18.68 -3.14
C TRP A 115 17.46 17.44 -3.92
N GLN A 116 18.70 16.99 -3.69
CA GLN A 116 19.19 15.73 -4.25
C GLN A 116 18.41 14.52 -3.69
N LEU A 117 18.12 14.53 -2.38
CA LEU A 117 17.27 13.49 -1.77
C LEU A 117 15.87 13.49 -2.35
N ILE A 118 15.24 14.66 -2.48
CA ILE A 118 13.88 14.76 -3.03
C ILE A 118 13.87 14.31 -4.49
N SER A 119 14.86 14.72 -5.29
CA SER A 119 14.94 14.30 -6.70
C SER A 119 15.19 12.79 -6.84
N ALA A 120 16.03 12.21 -6.00
CA ALA A 120 16.27 10.78 -5.97
C ALA A 120 14.99 10.03 -5.60
N ALA A 121 14.23 10.49 -4.58
CA ALA A 121 12.96 9.90 -4.19
C ALA A 121 11.92 9.93 -5.32
N VAL A 122 11.81 11.04 -6.06
CA VAL A 122 10.92 11.14 -7.25
C VAL A 122 11.30 10.13 -8.32
N VAL A 123 12.58 10.05 -8.67
CA VAL A 123 13.05 9.15 -9.73
C VAL A 123 12.87 7.69 -9.30
N GLU A 124 13.20 7.37 -8.05
CA GLU A 124 13.02 6.04 -7.48
C GLU A 124 11.57 5.59 -7.54
N GLU A 125 10.63 6.44 -7.12
CA GLU A 125 9.20 6.14 -7.12
C GLU A 125 8.66 5.92 -8.55
N ILE A 126 9.06 6.75 -9.51
CA ILE A 126 8.70 6.54 -10.93
C ILE A 126 9.17 5.15 -11.39
N LEU A 127 10.41 4.79 -11.09
CA LEU A 127 10.96 3.49 -11.47
C LEU A 127 10.29 2.33 -10.70
N GLU A 128 9.85 2.54 -9.44
CA GLU A 128 9.08 1.55 -8.68
C GLU A 128 7.76 1.22 -9.37
N VAL A 129 7.06 2.22 -9.93
CA VAL A 129 5.84 1.99 -10.71
C VAL A 129 6.10 1.05 -11.88
N PHE A 130 7.18 1.28 -12.65
CA PHE A 130 7.56 0.39 -13.76
C PHE A 130 7.90 -1.02 -13.28
N THR A 131 8.63 -1.14 -12.16
CA THR A 131 8.97 -2.43 -11.55
C THR A 131 7.72 -3.20 -11.17
N ASN A 132 6.77 -2.58 -10.47
CA ASN A 132 5.54 -3.22 -9.98
C ASN A 132 4.65 -3.70 -11.13
N LEU A 133 4.50 -2.90 -12.18
CA LEU A 133 3.72 -3.27 -13.37
C LEU A 133 4.39 -4.40 -14.16
N ALA A 134 5.72 -4.32 -14.35
CA ALA A 134 6.48 -5.34 -15.04
C ALA A 134 6.49 -6.66 -14.27
N GLU A 135 6.60 -6.63 -12.94
CA GLU A 135 6.54 -7.81 -12.09
C GLU A 135 5.20 -8.55 -12.19
N ARG A 136 4.08 -7.82 -12.13
CA ARG A 136 2.74 -8.43 -12.30
C ARG A 136 2.63 -9.16 -13.62
N ARG A 137 3.07 -8.56 -14.72
CA ARG A 137 3.06 -9.19 -16.06
C ARG A 137 4.00 -10.38 -16.12
N LEU A 138 5.20 -10.25 -15.59
CA LEU A 138 6.18 -11.32 -15.57
C LEU A 138 5.66 -12.51 -14.73
N THR A 139 5.04 -12.26 -13.59
CA THR A 139 4.38 -13.28 -12.76
C THR A 139 3.33 -14.04 -13.58
N CYS A 140 2.42 -13.34 -14.24
CA CYS A 140 1.39 -13.97 -15.08
C CYS A 140 1.97 -14.77 -16.24
N SER A 141 3.13 -14.35 -16.79
CA SER A 141 3.78 -15.07 -17.91
C SER A 141 4.57 -16.30 -17.49
N LEU A 142 4.97 -16.39 -16.21
CA LEU A 142 5.77 -17.50 -15.67
C LEU A 142 4.94 -18.65 -15.12
N VAL A 143 3.67 -18.42 -14.82
CA VAL A 143 2.80 -19.42 -14.20
C VAL A 143 1.65 -19.80 -15.12
N GLU A 144 1.17 -21.03 -14.98
CA GLU A 144 0.00 -21.51 -15.72
C GLU A 144 -1.26 -20.73 -15.31
N PRO A 145 -2.24 -20.53 -16.21
CA PRO A 145 -3.44 -19.73 -15.95
C PRO A 145 -4.19 -20.12 -14.68
N GLY A 146 -4.28 -21.42 -14.37
CA GLY A 146 -4.92 -21.93 -13.15
C GLY A 146 -4.20 -21.56 -11.84
N ASN A 147 -2.88 -21.28 -11.90
CA ASN A 147 -2.04 -20.94 -10.77
C ASN A 147 -1.84 -19.41 -10.56
N VAL A 148 -2.31 -18.58 -11.52
CA VAL A 148 -2.14 -17.12 -11.45
C VAL A 148 -2.71 -16.51 -10.16
N PRO A 149 -3.95 -16.84 -9.71
CA PRO A 149 -4.48 -16.29 -8.46
C PRO A 149 -3.60 -16.63 -7.25
N SER A 150 -3.11 -17.88 -7.18
CA SER A 150 -2.22 -18.32 -6.08
C SER A 150 -0.84 -17.65 -6.15
N ALA A 151 -0.32 -17.36 -7.34
CA ALA A 151 0.94 -16.64 -7.52
C ALA A 151 0.81 -15.19 -7.08
N LEU A 152 -0.25 -14.50 -7.49
CA LEU A 152 -0.54 -13.12 -7.09
C LEU A 152 -0.77 -13.02 -5.58
N ALA A 153 -1.51 -13.96 -4.98
CA ALA A 153 -1.70 -14.00 -3.52
C ALA A 153 -0.37 -14.14 -2.75
N ARG A 154 0.59 -14.92 -3.28
CA ARG A 154 1.94 -15.00 -2.67
C ARG A 154 2.74 -13.71 -2.84
N THR A 155 2.58 -13.05 -3.97
CA THR A 155 3.21 -11.73 -4.20
C THR A 155 2.65 -10.69 -3.22
N GLU A 156 1.35 -10.65 -3.00
CA GLU A 156 0.74 -9.74 -2.02
C GLU A 156 1.15 -10.09 -0.57
N GLY A 157 1.15 -11.38 -0.19
CA GLY A 157 1.58 -11.81 1.14
C GLY A 157 3.01 -11.35 1.48
N ARG A 158 3.94 -11.43 0.53
CA ARG A 158 5.31 -10.92 0.73
C ARG A 158 5.37 -9.40 0.87
N THR A 159 4.48 -8.66 0.17
CA THR A 159 4.40 -7.20 0.28
C THR A 159 4.08 -6.79 1.71
N HIS A 160 3.12 -7.46 2.34
CA HIS A 160 2.79 -7.22 3.75
C HIS A 160 3.98 -7.53 4.68
N LEU A 161 4.70 -8.62 4.44
CA LEU A 161 5.91 -8.96 5.21
C LEU A 161 7.02 -7.90 5.03
N ALA A 162 7.23 -7.42 3.81
CA ALA A 162 8.23 -6.39 3.54
C ALA A 162 7.88 -5.06 4.22
N VAL A 163 6.61 -4.66 4.22
CA VAL A 163 6.14 -3.45 4.93
C VAL A 163 6.31 -3.61 6.44
N MET A 164 5.97 -4.79 6.99
CA MET A 164 6.07 -5.09 8.42
C MET A 164 7.52 -5.02 8.91
N LEU A 165 8.45 -5.62 8.17
CA LEU A 165 9.86 -5.71 8.57
C LEU A 165 10.68 -4.50 8.15
N GLY A 166 10.34 -3.86 7.03
CA GLY A 166 11.16 -2.83 6.42
C GLY A 166 11.24 -1.55 7.24
N ARG A 167 10.11 -1.05 7.75
CA ARG A 167 10.10 0.18 8.56
C ARG A 167 10.91 0.07 9.86
N PRO A 168 10.76 -0.98 10.69
CA PRO A 168 11.59 -1.18 11.87
C PRO A 168 13.07 -1.34 11.52
N LEU A 169 13.37 -2.15 10.51
CA LEU A 169 14.74 -2.37 10.04
C LEU A 169 15.36 -1.05 9.54
N GLY A 170 14.59 -0.23 8.83
CA GLY A 170 15.02 1.09 8.36
C GLY A 170 15.40 2.01 9.50
N ALA A 171 14.57 2.09 10.54
CA ALA A 171 14.87 2.88 11.72
C ALA A 171 16.09 2.35 12.48
N LEU A 172 16.25 1.03 12.64
CA LEU A 172 17.42 0.44 13.27
C LEU A 172 18.71 0.72 12.49
N LEU A 173 18.72 0.49 11.18
CA LEU A 173 19.89 0.77 10.33
C LEU A 173 20.24 2.26 10.35
N PHE A 174 19.25 3.15 10.30
CA PHE A 174 19.46 4.59 10.38
C PHE A 174 20.08 5.01 11.71
N GLY A 175 19.74 4.31 12.82
CA GLY A 175 20.33 4.55 14.13
C GLY A 175 21.79 4.14 14.27
N ILE A 176 22.23 3.17 13.48
CA ILE A 176 23.64 2.76 13.45
C ILE A 176 24.44 3.74 12.58
N SER A 177 23.94 4.04 11.39
CA SER A 177 24.51 5.04 10.49
C SER A 177 23.47 5.49 9.45
N HIS A 178 23.44 6.79 9.16
CA HIS A 178 22.54 7.37 8.15
C HIS A 178 22.75 6.79 6.75
N ILE A 179 23.92 6.25 6.45
CA ILE A 179 24.28 5.66 5.14
C ILE A 179 23.73 4.23 4.99
N LEU A 180 23.62 3.48 6.11
CA LEU A 180 23.28 2.05 6.07
C LEU A 180 21.93 1.73 5.39
N PRO A 181 20.82 2.45 5.64
CA PRO A 181 19.56 2.16 4.97
C PRO A 181 19.66 2.23 3.46
N PHE A 182 20.33 3.26 2.94
CA PHE A 182 20.51 3.49 1.50
C PHE A 182 21.49 2.49 0.88
N SER A 183 22.57 2.15 1.57
CA SER A 183 23.51 1.12 1.12
C SER A 183 22.84 -0.25 1.06
N PHE A 184 22.04 -0.59 2.08
CA PHE A 184 21.26 -1.82 2.12
C PHE A 184 20.30 -1.90 0.93
N ASP A 185 19.54 -0.84 0.67
CA ASP A 185 18.58 -0.78 -0.42
C ASP A 185 19.28 -0.91 -1.79
N SER A 186 20.36 -0.17 -2.02
CA SER A 186 21.15 -0.30 -3.26
C SER A 186 21.64 -1.73 -3.50
N LEU A 187 22.09 -2.43 -2.45
CA LEU A 187 22.48 -3.84 -2.54
C LEU A 187 21.30 -4.75 -2.87
N THR A 188 20.13 -4.49 -2.29
CA THR A 188 18.93 -5.29 -2.55
C THR A 188 18.47 -5.19 -4.01
N PHE A 189 18.58 -4.02 -4.64
CA PHE A 189 18.36 -3.86 -6.09
C PHE A 189 19.34 -4.68 -6.92
N GLY A 190 20.61 -4.71 -6.53
CA GLY A 190 21.63 -5.55 -7.16
C GLY A 190 21.29 -7.03 -7.09
N VAL A 191 20.80 -7.51 -5.94
CA VAL A 191 20.34 -8.90 -5.75
C VAL A 191 19.15 -9.22 -6.65
N SER A 192 18.16 -8.32 -6.72
CA SER A 192 16.98 -8.47 -7.58
C SER A 192 17.39 -8.51 -9.07
N ALA A 193 18.23 -7.59 -9.50
CA ALA A 193 18.75 -7.56 -10.87
C ALA A 193 19.52 -8.85 -11.21
N ALA A 194 20.35 -9.35 -10.29
CA ALA A 194 21.08 -10.60 -10.47
C ALA A 194 20.14 -11.82 -10.57
N ALA A 195 19.07 -11.84 -9.77
CA ALA A 195 18.04 -12.87 -9.86
C ALA A 195 17.34 -12.86 -11.24
N LEU A 196 16.98 -11.66 -11.74
CA LEU A 196 16.40 -11.49 -13.07
C LEU A 196 17.35 -11.92 -14.19
N LEU A 197 18.63 -11.63 -14.08
CA LEU A 197 19.66 -12.06 -15.06
C LEU A 197 19.82 -13.58 -15.08
N ARG A 198 19.72 -14.25 -13.92
CA ARG A 198 19.81 -15.72 -13.80
C ARG A 198 18.56 -16.44 -14.31
N MET A 199 17.44 -15.75 -14.47
CA MET A 199 16.26 -16.34 -15.07
C MET A 199 16.58 -16.68 -16.54
N ARG A 200 16.41 -17.94 -16.93
CA ARG A 200 16.54 -18.34 -18.33
C ARG A 200 15.60 -17.53 -19.19
N LYS A 201 16.01 -17.14 -20.42
CA LYS A 201 15.11 -16.52 -21.39
C LYS A 201 13.92 -17.46 -21.57
N HIS A 202 12.80 -17.10 -20.93
CA HIS A 202 11.60 -17.92 -21.08
C HIS A 202 11.10 -17.74 -22.50
N GLN A 203 11.22 -18.81 -23.27
CA GLN A 203 10.61 -18.85 -24.60
C GLN A 203 9.11 -18.76 -24.37
N ARG A 204 8.53 -17.66 -24.84
CA ARG A 204 7.12 -17.47 -25.12
C ARG A 204 6.15 -18.37 -24.32
N GLY A 205 6.06 -18.15 -23.03
CA GLY A 205 4.85 -18.48 -22.28
C GLY A 205 3.72 -17.62 -22.84
N ALA A 206 2.52 -18.17 -22.84
CA ALA A 206 1.33 -17.63 -23.46
C ALA A 206 1.32 -16.10 -23.44
N SER A 207 1.37 -15.50 -24.64
CA SER A 207 1.12 -14.08 -24.82
C SER A 207 -0.29 -13.84 -24.29
N TYR A 208 -0.37 -13.39 -23.02
CA TYR A 208 -1.65 -12.93 -22.51
C TYR A 208 -2.08 -11.81 -23.45
N PRO A 209 -3.19 -11.96 -24.17
CA PRO A 209 -3.61 -10.94 -25.12
C PRO A 209 -3.66 -9.62 -24.36
N PRO A 210 -3.11 -8.54 -24.94
CA PRO A 210 -3.21 -7.24 -24.30
C PRO A 210 -4.69 -6.97 -24.02
N PRO A 211 -5.03 -6.44 -22.84
CA PRO A 211 -6.41 -6.13 -22.52
C PRO A 211 -7.01 -5.26 -23.66
N PRO A 212 -8.27 -5.47 -24.01
CA PRO A 212 -8.90 -4.72 -25.11
C PRO A 212 -8.69 -3.23 -24.85
N ARG A 213 -8.33 -2.50 -25.91
CA ARG A 213 -8.05 -1.05 -25.88
C ARG A 213 -9.34 -0.27 -25.55
N THR A 214 -9.84 -0.39 -24.34
CA THR A 214 -10.90 0.48 -23.84
C THR A 214 -10.31 1.83 -23.47
N ARG A 215 -11.03 2.91 -23.75
CA ARG A 215 -10.56 4.24 -23.35
C ARG A 215 -10.53 4.28 -21.82
N LEU A 216 -9.35 4.48 -21.24
CA LEU A 216 -9.12 4.53 -19.80
C LEU A 216 -10.10 5.45 -19.06
N THR A 217 -10.43 6.61 -19.67
CA THR A 217 -11.44 7.54 -19.13
C THR A 217 -12.82 6.89 -19.00
N ARG A 218 -13.17 5.95 -19.88
CA ARG A 218 -14.43 5.21 -19.79
C ARG A 218 -14.38 4.20 -18.65
N GLU A 219 -13.27 3.50 -18.47
CA GLU A 219 -13.10 2.50 -17.40
C GLU A 219 -13.14 3.17 -16.02
N ILE A 220 -12.44 4.30 -15.85
CA ILE A 220 -12.51 5.10 -14.63
C ILE A 220 -13.95 5.60 -14.42
N GLY A 221 -14.60 6.09 -15.48
CA GLY A 221 -15.98 6.56 -15.40
C GLY A 221 -16.98 5.48 -14.99
N GLU A 222 -16.80 4.24 -15.49
CA GLU A 222 -17.66 3.09 -15.13
C GLU A 222 -17.44 2.67 -13.67
N GLY A 223 -16.19 2.61 -13.21
CA GLY A 223 -15.87 2.34 -11.81
C GLY A 223 -16.40 3.42 -10.86
N LEU A 224 -16.23 4.70 -11.22
CA LEU A 224 -16.72 5.83 -10.42
C LEU A 224 -18.26 5.86 -10.37
N ARG A 225 -18.93 5.51 -11.48
CA ARG A 225 -20.40 5.38 -11.51
C ARG A 225 -20.84 4.29 -10.56
N TRP A 226 -20.17 3.13 -10.55
CA TRP A 226 -20.49 2.04 -9.62
C TRP A 226 -20.32 2.48 -8.16
N VAL A 227 -19.19 3.11 -7.81
CA VAL A 227 -18.94 3.63 -6.46
C VAL A 227 -20.05 4.62 -6.03
N ARG A 228 -20.49 5.49 -6.94
CA ARG A 228 -21.60 6.43 -6.65
C ARG A 228 -22.95 5.79 -6.48
N THR A 229 -23.18 4.61 -7.05
CA THR A 229 -24.45 3.87 -6.93
C THR A 229 -24.47 2.91 -5.77
N ASP A 230 -23.31 2.55 -5.21
CA ASP A 230 -23.20 1.68 -4.06
C ASP A 230 -23.01 2.52 -2.77
N PRO A 231 -24.03 2.56 -1.88
CA PRO A 231 -23.99 3.46 -0.72
C PRO A 231 -22.91 3.09 0.29
N PHE A 232 -22.53 1.81 0.39
CA PHE A 232 -21.42 1.41 1.27
C PHE A 232 -20.08 1.85 0.70
N ALA A 233 -19.81 1.58 -0.57
CA ALA A 233 -18.54 1.97 -1.21
C ALA A 233 -18.37 3.50 -1.21
N LEU A 234 -19.46 4.26 -1.41
CA LEU A 234 -19.46 5.72 -1.37
C LEU A 234 -18.97 6.28 -0.03
N ILE A 235 -19.24 5.58 1.07
CA ILE A 235 -18.83 5.98 2.42
C ILE A 235 -17.49 5.34 2.80
N ALA A 236 -17.33 4.05 2.57
CA ALA A 236 -16.19 3.28 3.06
C ALA A 236 -14.88 3.69 2.38
N LEU A 237 -14.91 4.02 1.07
CA LEU A 237 -13.70 4.46 0.35
C LEU A 237 -13.13 5.78 0.90
N PRO A 238 -13.92 6.87 1.04
CA PRO A 238 -13.42 8.10 1.67
C PRO A 238 -13.00 7.93 3.13
N LEU A 239 -13.71 7.10 3.91
CA LEU A 239 -13.33 6.80 5.29
C LEU A 239 -11.98 6.10 5.36
N ASN A 240 -11.77 5.09 4.52
CA ASN A 240 -10.48 4.38 4.45
C ASN A 240 -9.34 5.30 4.03
N ALA A 241 -9.59 6.17 3.04
CA ALA A 241 -8.62 7.18 2.63
C ALA A 241 -8.35 8.21 3.74
N GLY A 242 -9.39 8.66 4.44
CA GLY A 242 -9.28 9.58 5.56
C GLY A 242 -8.46 9.01 6.72
N THR A 243 -8.69 7.75 7.09
CA THR A 243 -7.86 7.08 8.12
C THR A 243 -6.42 6.89 7.65
N THR A 244 -6.19 6.53 6.39
CA THR A 244 -4.83 6.45 5.81
C THR A 244 -4.13 7.81 5.88
N PHE A 245 -4.81 8.87 5.47
CA PHE A 245 -4.30 10.25 5.50
C PHE A 245 -3.91 10.68 6.91
N VAL A 246 -4.80 10.50 7.88
CA VAL A 246 -4.55 10.85 9.29
C VAL A 246 -3.41 10.02 9.88
N GLY A 247 -3.37 8.71 9.59
CA GLY A 247 -2.29 7.85 10.06
C GLY A 247 -0.92 8.26 9.54
N GLN A 248 -0.82 8.65 8.28
CA GLN A 248 0.44 9.12 7.70
C GLN A 248 0.84 10.51 8.21
N ALA A 249 -0.13 11.40 8.43
CA ALA A 249 0.12 12.68 9.07
C ALA A 249 0.66 12.51 10.51
N LEU A 250 0.09 11.59 11.28
CA LEU A 250 0.55 11.27 12.64
C LEU A 250 1.99 10.71 12.63
N ILE A 251 2.32 9.80 11.70
CA ILE A 251 3.69 9.28 11.58
C ILE A 251 4.67 10.42 11.32
N MET A 252 4.33 11.37 10.46
CA MET A 252 5.21 12.53 10.17
C MET A 252 5.40 13.42 11.40
N ILE A 253 4.32 13.73 12.15
CA ILE A 253 4.39 14.49 13.38
C ILE A 253 5.25 13.73 14.40
N PHE A 254 5.03 12.43 14.57
CA PHE A 254 5.83 11.59 15.46
C PHE A 254 7.32 11.61 15.13
N LEU A 255 7.70 11.45 13.85
CA LEU A 255 9.10 11.48 13.45
C LEU A 255 9.77 12.83 13.73
N SER A 256 9.03 13.92 13.52
CA SER A 256 9.52 15.27 13.77
C SER A 256 9.74 15.52 15.27
N GLU A 257 8.77 15.16 16.10
CA GLU A 257 8.83 15.30 17.55
C GLU A 257 9.88 14.37 18.17
N ALA A 258 9.98 13.15 17.68
CA ALA A 258 11.00 12.21 18.12
C ALA A 258 12.43 12.76 17.94
N GLN A 259 12.67 13.48 16.84
CA GLN A 259 13.95 14.16 16.62
C GLN A 259 14.10 15.41 17.50
N ALA A 260 13.04 16.21 17.66
CA ALA A 260 13.06 17.40 18.52
C ALA A 260 13.37 17.06 19.97
N PHE A 261 12.84 15.94 20.47
CA PHE A 261 13.12 15.41 21.81
C PHE A 261 14.41 14.58 21.89
N HIS A 262 15.22 14.50 20.82
CA HIS A 262 16.44 13.71 20.75
C HIS A 262 16.25 12.24 21.16
N LEU A 263 15.10 11.65 20.78
CA LEU A 263 14.83 10.25 21.04
C LEU A 263 15.85 9.38 20.33
N THR A 264 16.27 8.32 21.05
CA THR A 264 17.13 7.33 20.40
C THR A 264 16.41 6.68 19.24
N THR A 265 17.12 6.41 18.16
CA THR A 265 16.57 5.77 16.97
C THR A 265 15.99 4.39 17.26
N SER A 266 16.47 3.74 18.33
CA SER A 266 15.90 2.49 18.83
C SER A 266 14.45 2.66 19.29
N VAL A 267 14.11 3.74 19.99
CA VAL A 267 12.74 4.04 20.42
C VAL A 267 11.84 4.29 19.21
N ILE A 268 12.30 5.07 18.25
CA ILE A 268 11.58 5.29 17.00
C ILE A 268 11.33 3.94 16.29
N GLY A 269 12.37 3.10 16.20
CA GLY A 269 12.28 1.76 15.62
C GLY A 269 11.26 0.86 16.34
N ILE A 270 11.20 0.87 17.65
CA ILE A 270 10.24 0.10 18.46
C ILE A 270 8.80 0.56 18.18
N CYS A 271 8.55 1.87 18.15
CA CYS A 271 7.22 2.40 17.85
C CYS A 271 6.75 2.00 16.43
N LEU A 272 7.63 2.10 15.45
CA LEU A 272 7.32 1.68 14.08
C LEU A 272 7.16 0.16 13.95
N ALA A 273 7.96 -0.62 14.70
CA ALA A 273 7.80 -2.07 14.78
C ALA A 273 6.45 -2.47 15.39
N ALA A 274 6.03 -1.80 16.46
CA ALA A 274 4.74 -2.01 17.10
C ALA A 274 3.58 -1.77 16.11
N SER A 275 3.67 -0.70 15.29
CA SER A 275 2.73 -0.46 14.18
C SER A 275 2.69 -1.63 13.19
N GLY A 276 3.86 -2.16 12.78
CA GLY A 276 3.95 -3.31 11.88
C GLY A 276 3.29 -4.57 12.48
N VAL A 277 3.60 -4.87 13.74
CA VAL A 277 3.00 -5.99 14.48
C VAL A 277 1.48 -5.83 14.56
N GLY A 278 1.00 -4.62 14.88
CA GLY A 278 -0.44 -4.30 14.89
C GLY A 278 -1.12 -4.62 13.57
N GLY A 279 -0.53 -4.20 12.45
CA GLY A 279 -1.06 -4.48 11.11
C GLY A 279 -1.18 -5.97 10.79
N VAL A 280 -0.16 -6.76 11.14
CA VAL A 280 -0.19 -8.22 10.95
C VAL A 280 -1.26 -8.87 11.83
N LEU A 281 -1.26 -8.57 13.12
CA LEU A 281 -2.27 -9.10 14.04
C LEU A 281 -3.69 -8.71 13.61
N GLY A 282 -3.89 -7.48 13.12
CA GLY A 282 -5.17 -7.00 12.59
C GLY A 282 -5.62 -7.78 11.36
N SER A 283 -4.73 -8.00 10.39
CA SER A 283 -5.06 -8.77 9.19
C SER A 283 -5.37 -10.23 9.48
N MET A 284 -4.67 -10.85 10.44
CA MET A 284 -4.96 -12.22 10.89
C MET A 284 -6.27 -12.32 11.68
N ALA A 285 -6.57 -11.31 12.49
CA ALA A 285 -7.80 -11.26 13.30
C ALA A 285 -9.04 -10.83 12.48
N ALA A 286 -8.85 -10.18 11.32
CA ALA A 286 -9.95 -9.66 10.51
C ALA A 286 -10.99 -10.73 10.12
N PRO A 287 -10.65 -11.95 9.60
CA PRO A 287 -11.66 -12.92 9.20
C PRO A 287 -12.61 -13.36 10.34
N PRO A 288 -12.13 -13.75 11.54
CA PRO A 288 -13.02 -14.12 12.65
C PRO A 288 -13.80 -12.92 13.20
N LEU A 289 -13.19 -11.72 13.24
CA LEU A 289 -13.87 -10.52 13.70
C LEU A 289 -15.02 -10.12 12.75
N LEU A 290 -14.77 -10.16 11.45
CA LEU A 290 -15.80 -9.85 10.43
C LEU A 290 -16.95 -10.86 10.43
N ARG A 291 -16.66 -12.15 10.69
CA ARG A 291 -17.72 -13.17 10.84
C ARG A 291 -18.63 -12.91 12.04
N LYS A 292 -18.07 -12.40 13.15
CA LYS A 292 -18.79 -12.19 14.41
C LYS A 292 -19.50 -10.85 14.46
N PHE A 293 -18.84 -9.77 13.99
CA PHE A 293 -19.29 -8.39 14.16
C PHE A 293 -19.64 -7.70 12.84
N GLY A 294 -19.40 -8.36 11.71
CA GLY A 294 -19.66 -7.79 10.40
C GLY A 294 -18.93 -6.46 10.19
N TYR A 295 -19.55 -5.58 9.45
CA TYR A 295 -18.95 -4.26 9.12
C TYR A 295 -19.07 -3.22 10.24
N TYR A 296 -19.68 -3.56 11.40
CA TYR A 296 -19.55 -2.73 12.62
C TYR A 296 -18.11 -2.47 13.01
N MET A 297 -17.17 -3.30 12.50
CA MET A 297 -15.74 -3.10 12.68
C MET A 297 -15.24 -1.76 12.13
N PHE A 298 -15.88 -1.19 11.10
CA PHE A 298 -15.52 0.17 10.65
C PHE A 298 -15.80 1.22 11.72
N ASN A 299 -16.96 1.15 12.39
CA ASN A 299 -17.29 2.07 13.49
C ASN A 299 -16.38 1.85 14.69
N ALA A 300 -16.06 0.59 15.00
CA ALA A 300 -15.10 0.24 16.05
C ALA A 300 -13.69 0.75 15.73
N GLN A 301 -13.26 0.67 14.47
CA GLN A 301 -12.00 1.26 14.00
C GLN A 301 -11.96 2.76 14.25
N LEU A 302 -12.96 3.50 13.81
CA LEU A 302 -13.04 4.94 13.96
C LEU A 302 -13.10 5.35 15.43
N ALA A 303 -13.93 4.68 16.24
CA ALA A 303 -14.01 4.92 17.69
C ALA A 303 -12.67 4.64 18.39
N GLY A 304 -11.98 3.56 18.00
CA GLY A 304 -10.64 3.23 18.50
C GLY A 304 -9.60 4.28 18.13
N TRP A 305 -9.64 4.79 16.89
CA TRP A 305 -8.77 5.89 16.47
C TRP A 305 -9.05 7.16 17.25
N LEU A 306 -10.33 7.53 17.42
CA LEU A 306 -10.72 8.68 18.22
C LEU A 306 -10.18 8.59 19.65
N LEU A 307 -10.38 7.45 20.33
CA LEU A 307 -9.84 7.21 21.67
C LEU A 307 -8.33 7.32 21.71
N THR A 308 -7.63 6.76 20.71
CA THR A 308 -6.17 6.84 20.61
C THR A 308 -5.69 8.29 20.52
N PHE A 309 -6.33 9.12 19.69
CA PHE A 309 -5.98 10.52 19.57
C PHE A 309 -6.28 11.31 20.81
N VAL A 310 -7.39 11.05 21.52
CA VAL A 310 -7.69 11.64 22.84
C VAL A 310 -6.59 11.28 23.84
N CYS A 311 -6.19 10.01 23.91
CA CYS A 311 -5.10 9.61 24.80
C CYS A 311 -3.77 10.31 24.46
N LEU A 312 -3.48 10.50 23.16
CA LEU A 312 -2.26 11.20 22.73
C LEU A 312 -2.28 12.69 23.08
N THR A 313 -3.44 13.36 23.05
CA THR A 313 -3.56 14.76 23.46
C THR A 313 -3.38 14.95 24.97
N GLU A 314 -3.93 14.04 25.79
CA GLU A 314 -3.90 14.12 27.25
C GLU A 314 -2.56 13.69 27.85
N TRP A 315 -2.00 12.57 27.38
CA TRP A 315 -0.78 11.99 27.99
C TRP A 315 0.51 12.43 27.31
N GLY A 316 0.40 13.08 26.16
CA GLY A 316 1.53 13.67 25.45
C GLY A 316 2.55 12.67 24.91
N TRP A 317 3.51 13.21 24.19
CA TRP A 317 4.59 12.48 23.51
C TRP A 317 5.64 11.89 24.46
N ARG A 318 5.54 12.14 25.76
CA ARG A 318 6.57 11.77 26.75
C ARG A 318 6.49 10.30 27.19
N TRP A 319 5.37 9.61 26.95
CA TRP A 319 5.21 8.23 27.36
C TRP A 319 5.32 7.27 26.14
N PHE A 320 6.56 6.88 25.80
CA PHE A 320 6.85 6.04 24.63
C PHE A 320 6.13 4.69 24.58
N PRO A 321 5.97 3.93 25.69
CA PRO A 321 5.20 2.71 25.64
C PRO A 321 3.75 2.94 25.18
N GLY A 322 3.15 4.05 25.60
CA GLY A 322 1.81 4.45 25.18
C GLY A 322 1.75 4.79 23.70
N MET A 323 2.76 5.49 23.18
CA MET A 323 2.87 5.79 21.74
C MET A 323 3.00 4.50 20.91
N ALA A 324 3.85 3.57 21.33
CA ALA A 324 4.00 2.28 20.65
C ALA A 324 2.70 1.48 20.67
N ALA A 325 2.01 1.43 21.81
CA ALA A 325 0.69 0.79 21.95
C ALA A 325 -0.38 1.46 21.08
N ALA A 326 -0.41 2.79 21.02
CA ALA A 326 -1.31 3.56 20.17
C ALA A 326 -1.09 3.25 18.68
N MET A 327 0.16 3.29 18.21
CA MET A 327 0.52 2.95 16.83
C MET A 327 0.19 1.49 16.48
N MET A 328 0.42 0.57 17.42
CA MET A 328 0.04 -0.84 17.25
C MET A 328 -1.46 -0.99 17.10
N PHE A 329 -2.24 -0.37 17.96
CA PHE A 329 -3.70 -0.45 17.94
C PHE A 329 -4.31 0.21 16.70
N MET A 330 -3.82 1.39 16.31
CA MET A 330 -4.28 2.06 15.08
C MET A 330 -4.01 1.23 13.84
N SER A 331 -2.82 0.64 13.74
CA SER A 331 -2.48 -0.23 12.61
C SER A 331 -3.27 -1.54 12.62
N PHE A 332 -3.54 -2.11 13.80
CA PHE A 332 -4.43 -3.25 13.96
C PHE A 332 -5.84 -2.94 13.43
N ALA A 333 -6.43 -1.87 13.92
CA ALA A 333 -7.77 -1.43 13.53
C ALA A 333 -7.85 -1.08 12.03
N GLY A 334 -6.83 -0.38 11.50
CA GLY A 334 -6.71 -0.06 10.08
C GLY A 334 -6.63 -1.30 9.19
N ALA A 335 -5.85 -2.31 9.59
CA ALA A 335 -5.75 -3.56 8.84
C ALA A 335 -7.08 -4.34 8.81
N VAL A 336 -7.82 -4.39 9.92
CA VAL A 336 -9.18 -4.97 9.95
C VAL A 336 -10.11 -4.24 9.00
N GLY A 337 -10.09 -2.91 8.99
CA GLY A 337 -10.89 -2.09 8.09
C GLY A 337 -10.56 -2.31 6.62
N ASN A 338 -9.28 -2.37 6.27
CA ASN A 338 -8.82 -2.65 4.90
C ASN A 338 -9.32 -4.02 4.41
N VAL A 339 -9.16 -5.08 5.23
CA VAL A 339 -9.64 -6.43 4.88
C VAL A 339 -11.17 -6.44 4.73
N ALA A 340 -11.89 -5.71 5.57
CA ALA A 340 -13.34 -5.57 5.47
C ALA A 340 -13.75 -4.92 4.14
N LEU A 341 -13.10 -3.82 3.78
CA LEU A 341 -13.38 -3.09 2.55
C LEU A 341 -13.06 -3.94 1.31
N ASP A 342 -11.88 -4.55 1.25
CA ASP A 342 -11.45 -5.38 0.12
C ASP A 342 -12.38 -6.60 -0.05
N ASN A 343 -12.79 -7.22 1.05
CA ASN A 343 -13.75 -8.34 1.02
C ASN A 343 -15.11 -7.89 0.47
N TYR A 344 -15.63 -6.73 0.92
CA TYR A 344 -16.89 -6.18 0.42
C TYR A 344 -16.80 -5.88 -1.08
N LEU A 345 -15.78 -5.15 -1.52
CA LEU A 345 -15.60 -4.79 -2.92
C LEU A 345 -15.49 -6.02 -3.82
N THR A 346 -14.78 -7.05 -3.35
CA THR A 346 -14.60 -8.31 -4.10
C THR A 346 -15.93 -9.06 -4.27
N GLN A 347 -16.79 -9.04 -3.25
CA GLN A 347 -18.08 -9.75 -3.30
C GLN A 347 -19.14 -8.99 -4.11
N THR A 348 -19.12 -7.64 -4.09
CA THR A 348 -20.20 -6.82 -4.65
C THR A 348 -19.92 -6.27 -6.04
N ALA A 349 -18.68 -5.95 -6.39
CA ALA A 349 -18.35 -5.32 -7.69
C ALA A 349 -18.54 -6.25 -8.90
N GLY A 350 -18.49 -7.57 -8.70
CA GLY A 350 -18.52 -8.56 -9.77
C GLY A 350 -17.24 -8.60 -10.63
N PRO A 351 -16.97 -9.70 -11.33
CA PRO A 351 -15.67 -9.91 -12.00
C PRO A 351 -15.33 -8.86 -13.07
N ALA A 352 -16.33 -8.32 -13.77
CA ALA A 352 -16.14 -7.35 -14.84
C ALA A 352 -15.78 -5.93 -14.35
N LEU A 353 -16.20 -5.54 -13.16
CA LEU A 353 -16.01 -4.21 -12.58
C LEU A 353 -14.99 -4.19 -11.46
N LEU A 354 -14.66 -5.34 -10.88
CA LEU A 354 -13.77 -5.45 -9.71
C LEU A 354 -12.43 -4.74 -9.95
N GLY A 355 -11.77 -4.98 -11.07
CA GLY A 355 -10.49 -4.32 -11.38
C GLY A 355 -10.59 -2.79 -11.44
N ARG A 356 -11.71 -2.25 -11.97
CA ARG A 356 -11.94 -0.80 -12.07
C ARG A 356 -12.21 -0.17 -10.71
N VAL A 357 -12.99 -0.84 -9.87
CA VAL A 357 -13.32 -0.38 -8.50
C VAL A 357 -12.07 -0.44 -7.62
N MET A 358 -11.30 -1.53 -7.68
CA MET A 358 -10.04 -1.65 -6.95
C MET A 358 -9.00 -0.60 -7.40
N SER A 359 -8.97 -0.25 -8.68
CA SER A 359 -8.11 0.85 -9.17
C SER A 359 -8.50 2.20 -8.58
N ILE A 360 -9.80 2.48 -8.41
CA ILE A 360 -10.27 3.70 -7.74
C ILE A 360 -9.90 3.69 -6.27
N ASN A 361 -10.11 2.59 -5.56
CA ASN A 361 -9.68 2.44 -4.16
C ASN A 361 -8.19 2.72 -4.01
N SER A 362 -7.37 2.12 -4.88
CA SER A 362 -5.92 2.33 -4.87
C SER A 362 -5.55 3.79 -5.15
N LEU A 363 -6.16 4.44 -6.14
CA LEU A 363 -5.89 5.83 -6.47
C LEU A 363 -6.19 6.77 -5.30
N ILE A 364 -7.35 6.61 -4.65
CA ILE A 364 -7.75 7.40 -3.50
C ILE A 364 -6.79 7.15 -2.32
N SER A 365 -6.44 5.89 -2.06
CA SER A 365 -5.52 5.50 -0.98
C SER A 365 -4.11 6.01 -1.21
N TRP A 366 -3.57 5.94 -2.44
CA TRP A 366 -2.24 6.49 -2.77
C TRP A 366 -2.21 8.00 -2.65
N THR A 367 -3.29 8.69 -3.04
CA THR A 367 -3.41 10.14 -2.87
C THR A 367 -3.39 10.52 -1.39
N ALA A 368 -4.14 9.79 -0.55
CA ALA A 368 -4.14 10.01 0.90
C ALA A 368 -2.77 9.72 1.53
N LEU A 369 -2.09 8.66 1.08
CA LEU A 369 -0.74 8.28 1.51
C LEU A 369 0.28 9.38 1.19
N ALA A 370 0.19 10.02 0.02
CA ALA A 370 1.09 11.08 -0.41
C ALA A 370 0.85 12.39 0.34
N LEU A 371 -0.42 12.79 0.49
CA LEU A 371 -0.79 14.08 1.08
C LEU A 371 -0.73 14.09 2.60
N GLY A 372 -0.93 12.94 3.27
CA GLY A 372 -0.95 12.85 4.74
C GLY A 372 0.29 13.41 5.42
N PRO A 373 1.51 12.95 5.07
CA PRO A 373 2.75 13.44 5.68
C PRO A 373 2.97 14.94 5.46
N LEU A 374 2.66 15.42 4.24
CA LEU A 374 2.78 16.84 3.91
C LEU A 374 1.83 17.70 4.75
N PHE A 375 0.57 17.28 4.88
CA PHE A 375 -0.41 17.94 5.75
C PHE A 375 0.06 17.95 7.21
N GLY A 376 0.50 16.80 7.75
CA GLY A 376 1.03 16.72 9.11
C GLY A 376 2.20 17.67 9.35
N ALA A 377 3.11 17.76 8.38
CA ALA A 377 4.25 18.67 8.44
C ALA A 377 3.84 20.16 8.38
N ILE A 378 2.85 20.52 7.57
CA ILE A 378 2.31 21.89 7.47
C ILE A 378 1.66 22.28 8.80
N VAL A 379 0.77 21.45 9.32
CA VAL A 379 0.05 21.76 10.57
C VAL A 379 1.02 21.86 11.75
N LEU A 380 2.00 20.94 11.81
CA LEU A 380 3.05 20.98 12.83
C LEU A 380 3.84 22.29 12.77
N ARG A 381 4.20 22.75 11.58
CA ARG A 381 4.96 24.00 11.40
C ARG A 381 4.15 25.25 11.80
N LEU A 382 2.85 25.26 11.52
CA LEU A 382 1.99 26.45 11.73
C LEU A 382 1.50 26.58 13.18
N HIS A 383 1.19 25.46 13.84
CA HIS A 383 0.46 25.45 15.10
C HIS A 383 1.22 24.74 16.25
N GLY A 384 2.33 24.05 15.92
CA GLY A 384 3.07 23.27 16.89
C GLY A 384 2.50 21.86 17.12
N PRO A 385 3.18 21.01 17.94
CA PRO A 385 2.88 19.59 18.05
C PRO A 385 1.54 19.29 18.71
N HIS A 386 1.18 20.01 19.77
CA HIS A 386 -0.09 19.80 20.47
C HIS A 386 -1.29 20.08 19.54
N ASP A 387 -1.31 21.26 18.94
CA ASP A 387 -2.41 21.68 18.08
C ASP A 387 -2.47 20.84 16.78
N ALA A 388 -1.33 20.32 16.31
CA ALA A 388 -1.29 19.39 15.20
C ALA A 388 -2.03 18.08 15.52
N VAL A 389 -1.84 17.53 16.72
CA VAL A 389 -2.58 16.32 17.16
C VAL A 389 -4.06 16.63 17.36
N VAL A 390 -4.39 17.80 17.93
CA VAL A 390 -5.77 18.25 18.11
C VAL A 390 -6.46 18.42 16.74
N ALA A 391 -5.78 18.94 15.73
CA ALA A 391 -6.32 19.05 14.38
C ALA A 391 -6.60 17.67 13.76
N LEU A 392 -5.72 16.68 13.97
CA LEU A 392 -5.97 15.31 13.54
C LEU A 392 -7.11 14.65 14.32
N LEU A 393 -7.19 14.90 15.64
CA LEU A 393 -8.31 14.47 16.49
C LEU A 393 -9.65 15.00 15.94
N PHE A 394 -9.69 16.29 15.60
CA PHE A 394 -10.88 16.90 15.01
C PHE A 394 -11.25 16.24 13.67
N LEU A 395 -10.27 15.96 12.82
CA LEU A 395 -10.48 15.28 11.54
C LEU A 395 -11.03 13.86 11.73
N VAL A 396 -10.47 13.08 12.67
CA VAL A 396 -10.99 11.75 13.02
C VAL A 396 -12.41 11.86 13.59
N GLY A 397 -12.66 12.84 14.45
CA GLY A 397 -14.00 13.13 14.99
C GLY A 397 -15.02 13.42 13.88
N LEU A 398 -14.62 14.21 12.88
CA LEU A 398 -15.46 14.47 11.70
C LEU A 398 -15.76 13.20 10.91
N LEU A 399 -14.77 12.33 10.70
CA LEU A 399 -14.96 11.03 10.05
C LEU A 399 -15.93 10.15 10.87
N CYS A 400 -15.81 10.15 12.19
CA CYS A 400 -16.71 9.41 13.09
C CYS A 400 -18.17 9.92 13.03
N VAL A 401 -18.35 11.23 12.92
CA VAL A 401 -19.69 11.84 12.80
C VAL A 401 -20.27 11.66 11.39
N ALA A 402 -19.43 11.75 10.38
CA ALA A 402 -19.84 11.58 8.98
C ALA A 402 -20.32 10.15 8.67
N ALA A 403 -19.69 9.14 9.26
CA ALA A 403 -19.97 7.73 8.99
C ALA A 403 -21.45 7.34 9.25
N PRO A 404 -22.09 7.70 10.37
CA PRO A 404 -23.50 7.36 10.64
C PRO A 404 -24.51 8.29 9.95
N VAL A 405 -24.11 9.48 9.48
CA VAL A 405 -25.01 10.47 8.87
C VAL A 405 -25.15 10.28 7.37
N LEU A 406 -24.15 9.68 6.72
CA LEU A 406 -24.15 9.48 5.27
C LEU A 406 -25.16 8.42 4.82
N PRO A 407 -25.70 8.52 3.59
CA PRO A 407 -26.59 7.51 3.03
C PRO A 407 -25.87 6.16 2.99
N GLY A 408 -26.57 5.09 3.40
CA GLY A 408 -26.00 3.74 3.54
C GLY A 408 -25.81 3.27 4.98
N ARG A 409 -26.31 4.01 5.97
CA ARG A 409 -26.28 3.62 7.39
C ARG A 409 -26.83 2.21 7.62
N GLU A 410 -27.89 1.84 6.92
CA GLU A 410 -28.49 0.49 6.99
C GLU A 410 -27.50 -0.58 6.53
N VAL A 411 -26.67 -0.28 5.55
CA VAL A 411 -25.62 -1.16 5.06
C VAL A 411 -24.53 -1.40 6.12
N LEU A 412 -24.16 -0.34 6.85
CA LEU A 412 -23.23 -0.44 7.96
C LEU A 412 -23.80 -1.21 9.15
N CYS A 413 -25.12 -1.13 9.35
CA CYS A 413 -25.83 -1.81 10.44
C CYS A 413 -26.20 -3.27 10.11
N HIS A 414 -26.58 -3.57 8.87
CA HIS A 414 -27.07 -4.89 8.43
C HIS A 414 -26.45 -5.34 7.09
N PRO A 415 -25.14 -5.52 7.02
CA PRO A 415 -24.44 -5.76 5.75
C PRO A 415 -24.82 -7.08 5.07
N ALA A 416 -25.13 -8.13 5.84
CA ALA A 416 -25.51 -9.43 5.29
C ALA A 416 -26.85 -9.36 4.52
N GLU A 417 -27.82 -8.64 5.06
CA GLU A 417 -29.11 -8.45 4.42
C GLU A 417 -29.02 -7.58 3.17
N TYR A 418 -28.19 -6.54 3.23
CA TYR A 418 -27.94 -5.66 2.09
C TYR A 418 -27.22 -6.37 0.94
N ILE A 419 -26.21 -7.18 1.25
CA ILE A 419 -25.53 -8.01 0.23
C ILE A 419 -26.53 -8.95 -0.44
N ALA A 420 -27.40 -9.60 0.34
CA ALA A 420 -28.44 -10.47 -0.18
C ALA A 420 -29.44 -9.69 -1.08
N GLN A 421 -29.93 -8.53 -0.63
CA GLN A 421 -30.84 -7.68 -1.39
C GLN A 421 -30.19 -7.09 -2.65
N SER A 422 -28.93 -6.63 -2.56
CA SER A 422 -28.21 -6.08 -3.71
C SER A 422 -27.94 -7.13 -4.79
N LEU A 423 -27.65 -8.36 -4.40
CA LEU A 423 -27.54 -9.50 -5.32
C LEU A 423 -28.88 -9.82 -5.98
N HIS A 424 -29.98 -9.82 -5.23
CA HIS A 424 -31.33 -10.03 -5.79
C HIS A 424 -31.74 -8.94 -6.79
N HIS A 425 -31.52 -7.67 -6.47
CA HIS A 425 -31.81 -6.55 -7.39
C HIS A 425 -30.95 -6.61 -8.66
N ARG A 426 -29.70 -7.01 -8.55
CA ARG A 426 -28.80 -7.14 -9.71
C ARG A 426 -29.16 -8.32 -10.61
N VAL A 427 -29.54 -9.45 -10.04
CA VAL A 427 -30.03 -10.62 -10.79
C VAL A 427 -31.31 -10.26 -11.50
N ALA A 428 -32.25 -9.55 -10.86
CA ALA A 428 -33.48 -9.08 -11.46
C ALA A 428 -33.22 -8.08 -12.62
N ALA A 429 -32.34 -7.09 -12.42
CA ALA A 429 -31.95 -6.12 -13.48
C ALA A 429 -31.27 -6.80 -14.67
N TRP A 430 -30.45 -7.82 -14.42
CA TRP A 430 -29.78 -8.60 -15.50
C TRP A 430 -30.77 -9.48 -16.30
N SER A 431 -31.78 -10.00 -15.64
CA SER A 431 -32.86 -10.76 -16.29
C SER A 431 -33.75 -9.86 -17.17
N HIS A 432 -33.96 -8.60 -16.77
CA HIS A 432 -34.71 -7.61 -17.58
C HIS A 432 -33.91 -7.04 -18.76
N ALA A 433 -32.57 -6.94 -18.66
CA ALA A 433 -31.71 -6.46 -19.73
C ALA A 433 -31.46 -7.52 -20.84
N ARG A 434 -31.85 -8.76 -20.61
CA ARG A 434 -31.77 -9.87 -21.61
C ARG A 434 -33.11 -10.17 -22.32
N ARG A 435 -34.17 -9.53 -21.93
CA ARG A 435 -35.43 -9.53 -22.68
C ARG A 435 -35.53 -8.27 -23.53
#